data_63b1e36ec2ff43b261ea0cb536a90bce
#
_entry.id   63b1e36ec2ff43b261ea0cb536a90bce
#
_cell.length_a   1.000
_cell.length_b   1.000
_cell.length_c   1.000
_cell.angle_alpha   90.00
_cell.angle_beta   90.00
_cell.angle_gamma   90.00
#
_symmetry.space_group_name_H-M   'P 1'
#
loop_
_entity.id
_entity.type
_entity.pdbx_description
1 polymer ?
#
loop_
_entity_poly.entity_id
_entity_poly.type
_entity_poly.pdbx_seq_one_letter_code
_entity_poly.pdbx_strand_id
1 'polypeptide(L)'
;EYACLLAIYDFYKEKEVPVEIIESPQLETAKSYFDALSDHGKNDLLAGEAAIKLINLLEPKLDHYADNSVLKLTLQTDSNGQKGDVRDILCIRNDSKRKSWELGISCKHNHFALKHSRISPTIDFGKEWLGKQCSSEYMEKVGKIFANLKPYVKEKWDKVSDKVDKVDDVYKPLLKAFMDELTRLDEEYPGEIAPALVNYLIGEKDFYKVISVEKKH
;
A
#
# COMPACT_ATOMS: atom_id res chain seq x y z
N GLU A 1 4.95 7.71 5.48
CA GLU A 1 3.53 8.14 5.38
C GLU A 1 3.34 9.46 6.14
N TYR A 2 3.59 9.50 7.46
CA TYR A 2 3.39 10.70 8.28
C TYR A 2 4.20 11.90 7.78
N ALA A 3 5.46 11.73 7.42
CA ALA A 3 6.29 12.81 6.86
C ALA A 3 5.67 13.41 5.59
N CYS A 4 5.15 12.58 4.69
CA CYS A 4 4.49 13.06 3.48
C CYS A 4 3.18 13.79 3.80
N LEU A 5 2.37 13.28 4.75
CA LEU A 5 1.15 13.95 5.21
C LEU A 5 1.47 15.31 5.83
N LEU A 6 2.51 15.40 6.66
CA LEU A 6 2.95 16.64 7.28
C LEU A 6 3.43 17.65 6.23
N ALA A 7 4.22 17.20 5.25
CA ALA A 7 4.67 18.05 4.14
C ALA A 7 3.50 18.63 3.34
N ILE A 8 2.44 17.85 3.12
CA ILE A 8 1.22 18.33 2.46
C ILE A 8 0.52 19.38 3.31
N TYR A 9 0.37 19.10 4.61
CA TYR A 9 -0.26 20.02 5.54
C TYR A 9 0.46 21.36 5.60
N ASP A 10 1.79 21.35 5.78
CA ASP A 10 2.62 22.57 5.88
C ASP A 10 2.58 23.35 4.58
N PHE A 11 2.66 22.68 3.43
CA PHE A 11 2.58 23.33 2.11
C PHE A 11 1.29 24.12 1.91
N TYR A 12 0.13 23.55 2.28
CA TYR A 12 -1.15 24.25 2.13
C TYR A 12 -1.38 25.29 3.22
N LYS A 13 -0.85 25.09 4.40
CA LYS A 13 -0.87 26.07 5.48
C LYS A 13 -0.06 27.33 5.11
N GLU A 14 1.13 27.17 4.53
CA GLU A 14 1.94 28.28 4.02
C GLU A 14 1.25 29.05 2.87
N LYS A 15 0.44 28.37 2.08
CA LYS A 15 -0.37 28.98 1.02
C LYS A 15 -1.70 29.57 1.52
N GLU A 16 -1.95 29.58 2.82
CA GLU A 16 -3.19 30.06 3.43
C GLU A 16 -4.45 29.33 2.92
N VAL A 17 -4.29 28.09 2.41
CA VAL A 17 -5.41 27.22 2.03
C VAL A 17 -5.96 26.57 3.29
N PRO A 18 -7.28 26.61 3.55
CA PRO A 18 -7.87 25.93 4.68
C PRO A 18 -7.58 24.42 4.63
N VAL A 19 -6.78 23.93 5.57
CA VAL A 19 -6.35 22.53 5.66
C VAL A 19 -6.42 22.03 7.11
N GLU A 20 -6.87 20.78 7.29
CA GLU A 20 -6.88 20.09 8.58
C GLU A 20 -6.43 18.64 8.46
N ILE A 21 -5.77 18.13 9.47
CA ILE A 21 -5.45 16.72 9.61
C ILE A 21 -6.53 16.07 10.48
N ILE A 22 -7.11 14.98 9.98
CA ILE A 22 -8.12 14.21 10.71
C ILE A 22 -7.43 13.31 11.72
N GLU A 23 -7.74 13.53 13.01
CA GLU A 23 -7.22 12.71 14.09
C GLU A 23 -7.70 11.26 13.99
N SER A 24 -6.77 10.33 14.20
CA SER A 24 -7.05 8.89 14.19
C SER A 24 -5.98 8.13 14.98
N PRO A 25 -6.27 6.92 15.48
CA PRO A 25 -5.25 6.08 16.13
C PRO A 25 -4.06 5.76 15.21
N GLN A 26 -4.29 5.67 13.89
CA GLN A 26 -3.24 5.47 12.88
C GLN A 26 -2.32 6.67 12.79
N LEU A 27 -2.88 7.87 12.84
CA LEU A 27 -2.11 9.12 12.84
C LEU A 27 -1.20 9.20 14.08
N GLU A 28 -1.73 8.93 15.26
CA GLU A 28 -0.97 8.94 16.51
C GLU A 28 0.18 7.92 16.47
N THR A 29 -0.10 6.72 15.99
CA THR A 29 0.91 5.66 15.81
C THR A 29 1.99 6.10 14.83
N ALA A 30 1.62 6.61 13.66
CA ALA A 30 2.55 7.04 12.62
C ALA A 30 3.40 8.24 13.10
N LYS A 31 2.81 9.18 13.84
CA LYS A 31 3.50 10.29 14.48
C LYS A 31 4.53 9.81 15.50
N SER A 32 4.15 8.88 16.37
CA SER A 32 5.05 8.29 17.37
C SER A 32 6.29 7.65 16.74
N TYR A 33 6.11 6.91 15.63
CA TYR A 33 7.24 6.36 14.89
C TYR A 33 8.11 7.44 14.24
N PHE A 34 7.49 8.46 13.67
CA PHE A 34 8.22 9.57 13.04
C PHE A 34 9.05 10.35 14.07
N ASP A 35 8.48 10.66 15.22
CA ASP A 35 9.16 11.37 16.30
C ASP A 35 10.35 10.59 16.90
N ALA A 36 10.32 9.26 16.78
CA ALA A 36 11.41 8.37 17.20
C ALA A 36 12.57 8.29 16.15
N LEU A 37 12.36 8.78 14.93
CA LEU A 37 13.38 8.80 13.87
C LEU A 37 14.35 9.96 14.09
N SER A 38 15.68 9.69 14.09
CA SER A 38 16.69 10.73 14.15
C SER A 38 16.76 11.51 12.81
N ASP A 39 17.74 11.24 11.95
CA ASP A 39 17.91 12.01 10.70
C ASP A 39 17.07 11.53 9.51
N HIS A 40 16.54 10.30 9.57
CA HIS A 40 15.76 9.73 8.45
C HIS A 40 14.43 10.44 8.20
N GLY A 41 13.81 11.00 9.24
CA GLY A 41 12.56 11.74 9.11
C GLY A 41 12.68 13.00 8.23
N LYS A 42 13.83 13.66 8.25
CA LYS A 42 14.08 14.87 7.42
C LYS A 42 14.08 14.57 5.92
N ASN A 43 14.70 13.46 5.52
CA ASN A 43 14.76 13.08 4.11
C ASN A 43 13.38 12.70 3.57
N ASP A 44 12.56 12.03 4.36
CA ASP A 44 11.20 11.70 3.98
C ASP A 44 10.31 12.94 3.91
N LEU A 45 10.54 13.93 4.78
CA LEU A 45 9.84 15.21 4.75
C LEU A 45 10.18 15.96 3.46
N LEU A 46 11.47 16.09 3.12
CA LEU A 46 11.92 16.73 1.88
C LEU A 46 11.37 16.04 0.62
N ALA A 47 11.29 14.71 0.64
CA ALA A 47 10.66 13.95 -0.44
C ALA A 47 9.17 14.27 -0.57
N GLY A 48 8.46 14.39 0.55
CA GLY A 48 7.06 14.81 0.62
C GLY A 48 6.85 16.22 0.08
N GLU A 49 7.70 17.17 0.47
CA GLU A 49 7.68 18.56 -0.02
C GLU A 49 7.90 18.65 -1.54
N ALA A 50 8.86 17.90 -2.06
CA ALA A 50 9.09 17.83 -3.51
C ALA A 50 7.89 17.24 -4.26
N ALA A 51 7.30 16.18 -3.71
CA ALA A 51 6.15 15.52 -4.30
C ALA A 51 4.92 16.42 -4.33
N ILE A 52 4.60 17.11 -3.22
CA ILE A 52 3.39 17.94 -3.17
C ILE A 52 3.47 19.13 -4.10
N LYS A 53 4.64 19.73 -4.31
CA LYS A 53 4.84 20.79 -5.29
C LYS A 53 4.44 20.35 -6.70
N LEU A 54 4.80 19.12 -7.08
CA LEU A 54 4.44 18.56 -8.38
C LEU A 54 2.96 18.18 -8.44
N ILE A 55 2.46 17.47 -7.43
CA ILE A 55 1.05 17.03 -7.37
C ILE A 55 0.11 18.23 -7.41
N ASN A 56 0.45 19.31 -6.72
CA ASN A 56 -0.35 20.54 -6.73
C ASN A 56 -0.49 21.17 -8.13
N LEU A 57 0.52 21.04 -8.97
CA LEU A 57 0.45 21.52 -10.37
C LEU A 57 -0.50 20.67 -11.22
N LEU A 58 -0.59 19.38 -10.90
CA LEU A 58 -1.42 18.41 -11.64
C LEU A 58 -2.87 18.41 -11.14
N GLU A 59 -3.09 18.75 -9.86
CA GLU A 59 -4.37 18.67 -9.17
C GLU A 59 -4.81 20.03 -8.60
N PRO A 60 -5.32 20.95 -9.43
CA PRO A 60 -5.72 22.28 -8.98
C PRO A 60 -6.79 22.29 -7.89
N LYS A 61 -7.55 21.21 -7.75
CA LYS A 61 -8.57 21.06 -6.69
C LYS A 61 -7.97 20.97 -5.30
N LEU A 62 -6.69 20.68 -5.16
CA LEU A 62 -6.01 20.75 -3.89
C LEU A 62 -5.88 22.21 -3.39
N ASP A 63 -5.66 23.17 -4.28
CA ASP A 63 -5.60 24.61 -3.95
C ASP A 63 -7.00 25.25 -3.93
N HIS A 64 -7.77 25.01 -4.98
CA HIS A 64 -9.03 25.70 -5.24
C HIS A 64 -10.15 24.69 -5.43
N TYR A 65 -11.07 24.69 -4.50
CA TYR A 65 -12.28 23.91 -4.60
C TYR A 65 -13.50 24.80 -4.34
N ALA A 66 -14.65 24.41 -4.91
CA ALA A 66 -15.89 25.13 -4.71
C ALA A 66 -16.15 25.39 -3.22
N ASP A 67 -16.67 26.59 -2.91
CA ASP A 67 -17.13 26.98 -1.57
C ASP A 67 -16.01 27.10 -0.50
N ASN A 68 -14.74 27.26 -0.87
CA ASN A 68 -13.61 27.33 0.07
C ASN A 68 -13.63 26.18 1.11
N SER A 69 -14.02 25.01 0.69
CA SER A 69 -14.08 23.84 1.58
C SER A 69 -12.70 23.50 2.12
N VAL A 70 -12.66 23.12 3.39
CA VAL A 70 -11.43 22.71 4.05
C VAL A 70 -10.85 21.46 3.38
N LEU A 71 -9.55 21.46 3.08
CA LEU A 71 -8.81 20.27 2.65
C LEU A 71 -8.57 19.37 3.87
N LYS A 72 -9.17 18.21 3.87
CA LYS A 72 -9.01 17.20 4.93
C LYS A 72 -7.97 16.19 4.54
N LEU A 73 -6.97 15.98 5.41
CA LEU A 73 -5.92 15.00 5.25
C LEU A 73 -6.12 13.87 6.26
N THR A 74 -6.07 12.63 5.81
CA THR A 74 -6.18 11.47 6.70
C THR A 74 -5.26 10.33 6.28
N LEU A 75 -4.74 9.59 7.25
CA LEU A 75 -4.06 8.32 7.01
C LEU A 75 -5.08 7.19 6.89
N GLN A 76 -4.86 6.33 5.91
CA GLN A 76 -5.66 5.12 5.72
C GLN A 76 -5.32 4.06 6.75
N THR A 77 -6.29 3.20 7.05
CA THR A 77 -6.09 2.05 7.93
C THR A 77 -5.51 0.87 7.17
N ASP A 78 -4.70 0.04 7.84
CA ASP A 78 -4.17 -1.21 7.29
C ASP A 78 -5.29 -2.15 6.79
N SER A 79 -6.46 -2.10 7.43
CA SER A 79 -7.62 -2.89 7.03
C SER A 79 -8.15 -2.52 5.63
N ASN A 80 -8.07 -1.26 5.24
CA ASN A 80 -8.43 -0.82 3.90
C ASN A 80 -7.38 -1.26 2.87
N GLY A 81 -6.10 -1.25 3.24
CA GLY A 81 -5.02 -1.81 2.42
C GLY A 81 -5.20 -3.31 2.13
N GLN A 82 -5.67 -4.08 3.12
CA GLN A 82 -5.99 -5.50 2.93
C GLN A 82 -7.15 -5.71 1.95
N LYS A 83 -8.10 -4.79 1.87
CA LYS A 83 -9.24 -4.82 0.95
C LYS A 83 -8.92 -4.30 -0.46
N GLY A 84 -7.66 -3.97 -0.76
CA GLY A 84 -7.25 -3.56 -2.09
C GLY A 84 -6.96 -2.07 -2.26
N ASP A 85 -7.29 -1.21 -1.29
CA ASP A 85 -6.95 0.20 -1.36
C ASP A 85 -5.45 0.40 -1.10
N VAL A 86 -4.72 0.85 -2.11
CA VAL A 86 -3.25 1.02 -2.06
C VAL A 86 -2.81 2.40 -1.58
N ARG A 87 -3.79 3.27 -1.26
CA ARG A 87 -3.55 4.63 -0.83
C ARG A 87 -3.20 4.66 0.65
N ASP A 88 -2.17 5.37 1.00
CA ASP A 88 -1.72 5.53 2.39
C ASP A 88 -2.26 6.85 2.99
N ILE A 89 -2.38 7.90 2.15
CA ILE A 89 -2.93 9.21 2.53
C ILE A 89 -4.11 9.55 1.61
N LEU A 90 -5.16 10.12 2.19
CA LEU A 90 -6.28 10.71 1.44
C LEU A 90 -6.33 12.21 1.65
N CYS A 91 -6.42 12.93 0.55
CA CYS A 91 -6.76 14.35 0.49
C CYS A 91 -8.23 14.45 0.08
N ILE A 92 -9.08 15.01 0.94
CA ILE A 92 -10.53 15.00 0.74
C ILE A 92 -11.07 16.43 0.80
N ARG A 93 -11.94 16.77 -0.15
CA ARG A 93 -12.74 17.99 -0.12
C ARG A 93 -14.21 17.64 -0.31
N ASN A 94 -15.06 18.33 0.43
CA ASN A 94 -16.50 18.20 0.31
C ASN A 94 -17.09 19.55 -0.10
N ASP A 95 -17.93 19.57 -1.13
CA ASP A 95 -18.69 20.77 -1.49
C ASP A 95 -19.97 20.93 -0.65
N SER A 96 -20.63 22.08 -0.78
CA SER A 96 -21.90 22.38 -0.11
C SER A 96 -23.04 21.42 -0.51
N LYS A 97 -22.92 20.76 -1.66
CA LYS A 97 -23.88 19.75 -2.16
C LYS A 97 -23.55 18.34 -1.70
N ARG A 98 -22.61 18.18 -0.76
CA ARG A 98 -22.10 16.90 -0.24
C ARG A 98 -21.45 16.01 -1.30
N LYS A 99 -21.01 16.55 -2.43
CA LYS A 99 -20.15 15.83 -3.35
C LYS A 99 -18.75 15.80 -2.76
N SER A 100 -18.20 14.62 -2.64
CA SER A 100 -16.83 14.41 -2.17
C SER A 100 -15.89 14.28 -3.37
N TRP A 101 -14.80 15.02 -3.34
CA TRP A 101 -13.64 14.79 -4.18
C TRP A 101 -12.53 14.24 -3.29
N GLU A 102 -11.85 13.20 -3.76
CA GLU A 102 -10.72 12.63 -3.04
C GLU A 102 -9.55 12.36 -3.97
N LEU A 103 -8.35 12.53 -3.44
CA LEU A 103 -7.09 12.18 -4.06
C LEU A 103 -6.31 11.27 -3.12
N GLY A 104 -5.84 10.15 -3.64
CA GLY A 104 -5.00 9.22 -2.90
C GLY A 104 -3.50 9.47 -3.11
N ILE A 105 -2.70 9.21 -2.10
CA ILE A 105 -1.24 9.16 -2.20
C ILE A 105 -0.75 7.86 -1.56
N SER A 106 0.06 7.10 -2.32
CA SER A 106 0.75 5.92 -1.82
C SER A 106 2.21 6.24 -1.57
N CYS A 107 2.65 6.09 -0.33
CA CYS A 107 4.00 6.42 0.11
C CYS A 107 4.87 5.17 0.20
N LYS A 108 6.05 5.22 -0.42
CA LYS A 108 7.01 4.09 -0.38
C LYS A 108 8.43 4.62 -0.13
N HIS A 109 9.20 3.85 0.63
CA HIS A 109 10.59 4.14 0.91
C HIS A 109 11.47 3.09 0.22
N ASN A 110 12.34 3.54 -0.70
CA ASN A 110 13.24 2.67 -1.49
C ASN A 110 12.55 1.47 -2.15
N HIS A 111 11.24 1.59 -2.48
CA HIS A 111 10.46 0.46 -2.92
C HIS A 111 9.53 0.81 -4.09
N PHE A 112 9.70 0.10 -5.21
CA PHE A 112 8.98 0.39 -6.46
C PHE A 112 7.73 -0.46 -6.69
N ALA A 113 7.48 -1.52 -5.92
CA ALA A 113 6.27 -2.31 -6.07
C ALA A 113 5.00 -1.52 -5.72
N LEU A 114 3.93 -1.79 -6.45
CA LEU A 114 2.64 -1.13 -6.22
C LEU A 114 2.00 -1.64 -4.92
N LYS A 115 1.99 -2.94 -4.72
CA LYS A 115 1.40 -3.61 -3.56
C LYS A 115 2.27 -4.79 -3.12
N HIS A 116 2.33 -5.01 -1.81
CA HIS A 116 2.91 -6.20 -1.21
C HIS A 116 1.82 -7.24 -0.95
N SER A 117 1.51 -8.00 -1.96
CA SER A 117 0.59 -9.12 -1.81
C SER A 117 1.25 -10.25 -1.01
N ARG A 118 0.53 -10.84 -0.06
CA ARG A 118 1.05 -11.91 0.78
C ARG A 118 0.38 -13.21 0.44
N ILE A 119 1.17 -14.21 0.09
CA ILE A 119 0.73 -15.61 0.03
C ILE A 119 0.96 -16.21 1.41
N SER A 120 -0.06 -16.87 1.96
CA SER A 120 0.02 -17.54 3.25
C SER A 120 -0.80 -18.83 3.22
N PRO A 121 -0.58 -19.75 4.16
CA PRO A 121 -1.32 -21.02 4.20
C PRO A 121 -2.80 -20.86 4.57
N THR A 122 -3.20 -19.68 5.02
CA THR A 122 -4.56 -19.37 5.47
C THR A 122 -5.30 -18.40 4.56
N ILE A 123 -4.63 -17.83 3.55
CA ILE A 123 -5.23 -16.90 2.60
C ILE A 123 -5.55 -17.63 1.32
N ASP A 124 -6.84 -17.70 1.00
CA ASP A 124 -7.32 -18.05 -0.34
C ASP A 124 -7.26 -16.79 -1.21
N PHE A 125 -6.14 -16.61 -1.94
CA PHE A 125 -5.93 -15.41 -2.75
C PHE A 125 -6.98 -15.29 -3.87
N GLY A 126 -7.41 -16.41 -4.42
CA GLY A 126 -8.42 -16.42 -5.47
C GLY A 126 -9.72 -15.81 -4.95
N LYS A 127 -10.15 -16.20 -3.76
CA LYS A 127 -11.35 -15.65 -3.11
C LYS A 127 -11.15 -14.19 -2.70
N GLU A 128 -10.03 -13.87 -2.04
CA GLU A 128 -9.78 -12.54 -1.47
C GLU A 128 -9.44 -11.48 -2.53
N TRP A 129 -8.72 -11.87 -3.59
CA TRP A 129 -8.25 -10.91 -4.60
C TRP A 129 -9.07 -10.91 -5.88
N LEU A 130 -9.63 -12.07 -6.25
CA LEU A 130 -10.24 -12.30 -7.55
C LEU A 130 -11.74 -12.64 -7.47
N GLY A 131 -12.27 -12.85 -6.25
CA GLY A 131 -13.64 -13.28 -6.04
C GLY A 131 -13.93 -14.73 -6.49
N LYS A 132 -12.89 -15.54 -6.73
CA LYS A 132 -12.96 -16.93 -7.17
C LYS A 132 -12.16 -17.83 -6.22
N GLN A 133 -12.73 -18.91 -5.76
CA GLN A 133 -12.08 -19.79 -4.80
C GLN A 133 -10.91 -20.55 -5.41
N CYS A 134 -9.77 -20.59 -4.69
CA CYS A 134 -8.65 -21.44 -5.05
C CYS A 134 -9.00 -22.93 -4.91
N SER A 135 -8.29 -23.77 -5.68
CA SER A 135 -8.38 -25.22 -5.57
C SER A 135 -7.85 -25.74 -4.23
N SER A 136 -8.37 -26.88 -3.79
CA SER A 136 -7.84 -27.60 -2.62
C SER A 136 -6.37 -28.00 -2.83
N GLU A 137 -6.01 -28.34 -4.07
CA GLU A 137 -4.63 -28.69 -4.45
C GLU A 137 -3.65 -27.53 -4.21
N TYR A 138 -4.04 -26.30 -4.60
CA TYR A 138 -3.25 -25.09 -4.31
C TYR A 138 -3.07 -24.90 -2.81
N MET A 139 -4.17 -24.94 -2.05
CA MET A 139 -4.12 -24.74 -0.59
C MET A 139 -3.26 -25.82 0.11
N GLU A 140 -3.30 -27.05 -0.36
CA GLU A 140 -2.46 -28.13 0.16
C GLU A 140 -0.97 -27.92 -0.15
N LYS A 141 -0.64 -27.55 -1.41
CA LYS A 141 0.74 -27.25 -1.83
C LYS A 141 1.33 -26.11 -0.99
N VAL A 142 0.62 -25.00 -0.86
CA VAL A 142 1.05 -23.86 -0.06
C VAL A 142 1.18 -24.24 1.42
N GLY A 143 0.19 -24.96 1.95
CA GLY A 143 0.20 -25.46 3.32
C GLY A 143 1.44 -26.30 3.65
N LYS A 144 1.86 -27.19 2.74
CA LYS A 144 3.08 -28.02 2.91
C LYS A 144 4.35 -27.17 2.96
N ILE A 145 4.48 -26.15 2.08
CA ILE A 145 5.65 -25.26 2.07
C ILE A 145 5.76 -24.51 3.41
N PHE A 146 4.67 -23.96 3.90
CA PHE A 146 4.68 -23.26 5.20
C PHE A 146 4.83 -24.21 6.41
N ALA A 147 4.34 -25.44 6.31
CA ALA A 147 4.56 -26.44 7.35
C ALA A 147 6.05 -26.77 7.54
N ASN A 148 6.83 -26.81 6.45
CA ASN A 148 8.27 -27.02 6.49
C ASN A 148 9.00 -25.83 7.15
N LEU A 149 8.42 -24.64 7.13
CA LEU A 149 8.98 -23.44 7.78
C LEU A 149 8.60 -23.32 9.27
N LYS A 150 7.54 -24.03 9.70
CA LYS A 150 7.01 -23.91 11.06
C LYS A 150 8.03 -24.12 12.17
N PRO A 151 9.00 -25.05 12.06
CA PRO A 151 10.05 -25.22 13.09
C PRO A 151 10.94 -23.98 13.29
N TYR A 152 11.00 -23.10 12.29
CA TYR A 152 11.93 -21.96 12.23
C TYR A 152 11.29 -20.59 12.42
N VAL A 153 9.99 -20.52 12.74
CA VAL A 153 9.21 -19.26 12.82
C VAL A 153 9.82 -18.21 13.78
N LYS A 154 10.56 -18.66 14.80
CA LYS A 154 11.21 -17.78 15.78
C LYS A 154 12.67 -17.47 15.46
N GLU A 155 13.20 -18.04 14.40
CA GLU A 155 14.60 -17.87 14.02
C GLU A 155 14.76 -16.83 12.91
N LYS A 156 15.91 -16.15 12.89
CA LYS A 156 16.26 -15.25 11.77
C LYS A 156 16.74 -16.08 10.58
N TRP A 157 16.51 -15.59 9.36
CA TRP A 157 16.90 -16.28 8.14
C TRP A 157 18.40 -16.61 8.04
N ASP A 158 19.27 -15.75 8.53
CA ASP A 158 20.71 -15.98 8.60
C ASP A 158 21.10 -17.24 9.40
N LYS A 159 20.26 -17.64 10.36
CA LYS A 159 20.44 -18.87 11.17
C LYS A 159 19.78 -20.11 10.58
N VAL A 160 18.94 -19.94 9.58
CA VAL A 160 18.16 -21.02 8.95
C VAL A 160 18.69 -21.35 7.56
N SER A 161 19.51 -20.50 6.96
CA SER A 161 20.00 -20.61 5.58
C SER A 161 20.74 -21.91 5.28
N ASP A 162 21.35 -22.55 6.29
CA ASP A 162 22.02 -23.86 6.15
C ASP A 162 21.04 -25.05 6.11
N LYS A 163 19.75 -24.82 6.45
CA LYS A 163 18.73 -25.87 6.58
C LYS A 163 17.61 -25.73 5.55
N VAL A 164 17.37 -24.51 5.08
CA VAL A 164 16.31 -24.17 4.15
C VAL A 164 16.85 -23.16 3.15
N ASP A 165 16.85 -23.51 1.87
CA ASP A 165 17.11 -22.54 0.81
C ASP A 165 15.86 -21.69 0.57
N LYS A 166 15.99 -20.40 0.88
CA LYS A 166 14.87 -19.45 0.76
C LYS A 166 14.32 -19.37 -0.66
N VAL A 167 15.18 -19.49 -1.65
CA VAL A 167 14.79 -19.37 -3.07
C VAL A 167 14.21 -20.68 -3.57
N ASP A 168 14.94 -21.78 -3.38
CA ASP A 168 14.58 -23.07 -3.98
C ASP A 168 13.51 -23.83 -3.18
N ASP A 169 13.52 -23.73 -1.84
CA ASP A 169 12.56 -24.45 -1.01
C ASP A 169 11.29 -23.64 -0.71
N VAL A 170 11.32 -22.30 -0.88
CA VAL A 170 10.18 -21.44 -0.50
C VAL A 170 9.68 -20.62 -1.69
N TYR A 171 10.49 -19.70 -2.23
CA TYR A 171 9.98 -18.73 -3.21
C TYR A 171 9.59 -19.38 -4.53
N LYS A 172 10.45 -20.21 -5.11
CA LYS A 172 10.15 -20.87 -6.39
C LYS A 172 8.92 -21.77 -6.29
N PRO A 173 8.77 -22.67 -5.28
CA PRO A 173 7.58 -23.48 -5.15
C PRO A 173 6.30 -22.67 -4.90
N LEU A 174 6.36 -21.59 -4.08
CA LEU A 174 5.21 -20.73 -3.85
C LEU A 174 4.78 -19.99 -5.12
N LEU A 175 5.74 -19.40 -5.84
CA LEU A 175 5.45 -18.70 -7.09
C LEU A 175 4.92 -19.66 -8.17
N LYS A 176 5.48 -20.87 -8.24
CA LYS A 176 4.97 -21.89 -9.15
C LYS A 176 3.53 -22.28 -8.80
N ALA A 177 3.23 -22.58 -7.55
CA ALA A 177 1.88 -22.91 -7.13
C ALA A 177 0.89 -21.77 -7.42
N PHE A 178 1.29 -20.52 -7.16
CA PHE A 178 0.51 -19.34 -7.46
C PHE A 178 0.23 -19.18 -8.97
N MET A 179 1.25 -19.35 -9.81
CA MET A 179 1.10 -19.24 -11.26
C MET A 179 0.23 -20.36 -11.82
N ASP A 180 0.43 -21.61 -11.37
CA ASP A 180 -0.37 -22.76 -11.80
C ASP A 180 -1.86 -22.54 -11.46
N GLU A 181 -2.15 -22.01 -10.26
CA GLU A 181 -3.50 -21.72 -9.82
C GLU A 181 -4.14 -20.54 -10.58
N LEU A 182 -3.37 -19.47 -10.82
CA LEU A 182 -3.84 -18.36 -11.67
C LEU A 182 -4.20 -18.83 -13.08
N THR A 183 -3.37 -19.68 -13.68
CA THR A 183 -3.64 -20.24 -15.00
C THR A 183 -4.93 -21.07 -14.99
N ARG A 184 -5.10 -21.93 -13.99
CA ARG A 184 -6.35 -22.72 -13.82
C ARG A 184 -7.57 -21.81 -13.70
N LEU A 185 -7.49 -20.77 -12.86
CA LEU A 185 -8.59 -19.83 -12.69
C LEU A 185 -8.91 -19.06 -14.00
N ASP A 186 -7.89 -18.64 -14.74
CA ASP A 186 -8.10 -17.92 -16.01
C ASP A 186 -8.71 -18.82 -17.08
N GLU A 187 -8.35 -20.11 -17.11
CA GLU A 187 -8.98 -21.11 -17.99
C GLU A 187 -10.44 -21.37 -17.60
N GLU A 188 -10.75 -21.42 -16.30
CA GLU A 188 -12.12 -21.66 -15.78
C GLU A 188 -13.02 -20.42 -15.91
N TYR A 189 -12.45 -19.22 -15.78
CA TYR A 189 -13.17 -17.92 -15.81
C TYR A 189 -12.52 -16.97 -16.83
N PRO A 190 -12.59 -17.27 -18.12
CA PRO A 190 -11.88 -16.53 -19.16
C PRO A 190 -12.32 -15.06 -19.21
N GLY A 191 -11.34 -14.16 -19.17
CA GLY A 191 -11.58 -12.71 -19.24
C GLY A 191 -11.97 -12.05 -17.90
N GLU A 192 -12.13 -12.82 -16.80
CA GLU A 192 -12.48 -12.26 -15.50
C GLU A 192 -11.23 -12.09 -14.60
N ILE A 193 -10.27 -12.99 -14.68
CA ILE A 193 -9.14 -13.07 -13.74
C ILE A 193 -8.13 -11.94 -13.94
N ALA A 194 -7.73 -11.66 -15.17
CA ALA A 194 -6.74 -10.63 -15.44
C ALA A 194 -7.22 -9.21 -15.01
N PRO A 195 -8.46 -8.77 -15.34
CA PRO A 195 -8.97 -7.49 -14.83
C PRO A 195 -9.08 -7.46 -13.30
N ALA A 196 -9.55 -8.55 -12.66
CA ALA A 196 -9.66 -8.63 -11.20
C ALA A 196 -8.28 -8.53 -10.53
N LEU A 197 -7.27 -9.21 -11.07
CA LEU A 197 -5.89 -9.13 -10.56
C LEU A 197 -5.30 -7.73 -10.71
N VAL A 198 -5.52 -7.06 -11.86
CA VAL A 198 -5.08 -5.68 -12.05
C VAL A 198 -5.77 -4.76 -11.05
N ASN A 199 -7.09 -4.84 -10.91
CA ASN A 199 -7.84 -4.04 -9.93
C ASN A 199 -7.35 -4.29 -8.49
N TYR A 200 -7.07 -5.52 -8.13
CA TYR A 200 -6.51 -5.83 -6.83
C TYR A 200 -5.13 -5.20 -6.61
N LEU A 201 -4.25 -5.19 -7.63
CA LEU A 201 -2.88 -4.68 -7.52
C LEU A 201 -2.81 -3.14 -7.48
N ILE A 202 -3.62 -2.46 -8.29
CA ILE A 202 -3.60 -0.99 -8.41
C ILE A 202 -4.72 -0.31 -7.61
N GLY A 203 -5.74 -1.08 -7.15
CA GLY A 203 -6.96 -0.53 -6.55
C GLY A 203 -7.92 0.01 -7.60
N GLU A 204 -9.11 0.41 -7.13
CA GLU A 204 -10.18 0.96 -7.99
C GLU A 204 -10.16 2.49 -8.06
N LYS A 205 -9.25 3.13 -7.31
CA LYS A 205 -9.22 4.59 -7.16
C LYS A 205 -7.89 5.16 -7.60
N ASP A 206 -7.93 6.32 -8.21
CA ASP A 206 -6.75 7.04 -8.65
C ASP A 206 -5.87 7.47 -7.46
N PHE A 207 -4.57 7.41 -7.64
CA PHE A 207 -3.60 7.85 -6.65
C PHE A 207 -2.26 8.24 -7.28
N TYR A 208 -1.52 9.09 -6.57
CA TYR A 208 -0.14 9.36 -6.85
C TYR A 208 0.76 8.48 -5.99
N LYS A 209 1.83 7.96 -6.60
CA LYS A 209 2.83 7.20 -5.86
C LYS A 209 4.03 8.07 -5.57
N VAL A 210 4.29 8.31 -4.29
CA VAL A 210 5.46 9.04 -3.80
C VAL A 210 6.49 8.05 -3.31
N ILE A 211 7.68 8.07 -3.91
CA ILE A 211 8.78 7.18 -3.54
C ILE A 211 9.94 8.02 -3.02
N SER A 212 10.25 7.87 -1.75
CA SER A 212 11.47 8.39 -1.15
C SER A 212 12.63 7.45 -1.51
N VAL A 213 13.64 7.96 -2.20
CA VAL A 213 14.80 7.17 -2.65
C VAL A 213 16.06 7.72 -2.00
N GLU A 214 16.71 6.92 -1.18
CA GLU A 214 18.04 7.23 -0.65
C GLU A 214 19.11 6.89 -1.68
N LYS A 215 19.89 7.89 -2.11
CA LYS A 215 21.10 7.61 -2.88
C LYS A 215 22.17 7.10 -1.93
N LYS A 216 22.59 5.84 -2.10
CA LYS A 216 23.83 5.37 -1.52
C LYS A 216 24.97 6.07 -2.22
N HIS A 217 25.68 6.92 -1.48
CA HIS A 217 26.93 7.56 -1.92
C HIS A 217 28.08 6.56 -1.87
#